data_29c4850610eb84e3c54e410f37c61bc9
#
_entry.id   29c4850610eb84e3c54e410f37c61bc9
#
_cell.length_a   1.000
_cell.length_b   1.000
_cell.length_c   1.000
_cell.angle_alpha   90.00
_cell.angle_beta   90.00
_cell.angle_gamma   90.00
#
_symmetry.space_group_name_H-M   'P 1'
#
loop_
_entity.id
_entity.type
_entity.pdbx_description
1 polymer ?
#
loop_
_entity_poly.entity_id
_entity_poly.type
_entity_poly.pdbx_seq_one_letter_code
_entity_poly.pdbx_strand_id
1 'polypeptide(L)'
;MRLMAAAIVLSLVGVLFNFFAIGPGALQSAARGVNDFRQLYTAGLLSGKQGMYEPERAMRAQERLPGPANPRMVVVRPPFYALLLKPLTWLPYPVALRCWLALQLICICGFVISLPGTSRLLAAVLCSWSYPLLFALAIGQDLPLFLFALGLSARLYRAGRIFPAGLALSLCLIKFHFLFLLPLFVLGRKEWRLARGFLNGCAIALALSVGAAGWAF
;
A
#
# COMPACT_ATOMS: atom_id res chain seq x y z
N MET A 1 25.19 19.98 -8.60
CA MET A 1 25.33 18.96 -9.67
C MET A 1 25.98 17.67 -9.18
N ARG A 2 27.18 17.67 -8.55
CA ARG A 2 27.90 16.44 -8.13
C ARG A 2 27.12 15.55 -7.16
N LEU A 3 26.48 16.12 -6.13
CA LEU A 3 25.65 15.38 -5.17
C LEU A 3 24.43 14.69 -5.81
N MET A 4 23.80 15.36 -6.76
CA MET A 4 22.64 14.79 -7.48
C MET A 4 23.08 13.64 -8.40
N ALA A 5 24.20 13.81 -9.13
CA ALA A 5 24.76 12.75 -9.95
C ALA A 5 25.17 11.52 -9.09
N ALA A 6 25.83 11.75 -7.96
CA ALA A 6 26.18 10.67 -7.03
C ALA A 6 24.94 9.95 -6.49
N ALA A 7 23.88 10.68 -6.12
CA ALA A 7 22.62 10.09 -5.65
C ALA A 7 21.95 9.25 -6.74
N ILE A 8 21.95 9.71 -7.99
CA ILE A 8 21.41 8.95 -9.14
C ILE A 8 22.20 7.66 -9.33
N VAL A 9 23.53 7.74 -9.37
CA VAL A 9 24.40 6.55 -9.53
C VAL A 9 24.17 5.56 -8.40
N LEU A 10 24.19 6.02 -7.14
CA LEU A 10 23.93 5.16 -5.98
C LEU A 10 22.53 4.53 -6.02
N SER A 11 21.51 5.29 -6.44
CA SER A 11 20.15 4.75 -6.57
C SER A 11 20.07 3.68 -7.66
N LEU A 12 20.72 3.91 -8.82
CA LEU A 12 20.77 2.91 -9.90
C LEU A 12 21.48 1.64 -9.45
N VAL A 13 22.61 1.77 -8.76
CA VAL A 13 23.36 0.60 -8.20
C VAL A 13 22.47 -0.14 -7.19
N GLY A 14 21.77 0.57 -6.30
CA GLY A 14 20.86 -0.04 -5.33
C GLY A 14 19.72 -0.81 -5.99
N VAL A 15 19.09 -0.21 -7.01
CA VAL A 15 18.03 -0.88 -7.78
C VAL A 15 18.56 -2.12 -8.50
N LEU A 16 19.69 -2.01 -9.19
CA LEU A 16 20.30 -3.14 -9.90
C LEU A 16 20.68 -4.27 -8.93
N PHE A 17 21.33 -3.94 -7.82
CA PHE A 17 21.69 -4.92 -6.79
C PHE A 17 20.44 -5.69 -6.30
N ASN A 18 19.38 -4.97 -5.93
CA ASN A 18 18.14 -5.58 -5.49
C ASN A 18 17.44 -6.36 -6.62
N PHE A 19 17.52 -5.88 -7.88
CA PHE A 19 16.97 -6.62 -9.01
C PHE A 19 17.60 -7.99 -9.16
N PHE A 20 18.91 -8.10 -9.05
CA PHE A 20 19.62 -9.38 -9.09
C PHE A 20 19.35 -10.24 -7.84
N ALA A 21 19.19 -9.62 -6.68
CA ALA A 21 18.91 -10.35 -5.44
C ALA A 21 17.46 -10.85 -5.35
N ILE A 22 16.48 -10.04 -5.79
CA ILE A 22 15.04 -10.30 -5.63
C ILE A 22 14.42 -10.84 -6.92
N GLY A 23 14.89 -10.38 -8.08
CA GLY A 23 14.25 -10.61 -9.38
C GLY A 23 13.96 -12.07 -9.68
N PRO A 24 14.92 -12.98 -9.54
CA PRO A 24 14.69 -14.41 -9.80
C PRO A 24 13.59 -15.00 -8.92
N GLY A 25 13.59 -14.69 -7.62
CA GLY A 25 12.58 -15.15 -6.67
C GLY A 25 11.19 -14.53 -6.93
N ALA A 26 11.13 -13.23 -7.26
CA ALA A 26 9.89 -12.54 -7.58
C ALA A 26 9.29 -13.09 -8.89
N LEU A 27 10.07 -13.29 -9.92
CA LEU A 27 9.65 -13.90 -11.18
C LEU A 27 9.13 -15.32 -10.98
N GLN A 28 9.82 -16.13 -10.19
CA GLN A 28 9.39 -17.47 -9.85
C GLN A 28 8.08 -17.46 -9.04
N SER A 29 7.92 -16.54 -8.09
CA SER A 29 6.69 -16.37 -7.32
C SER A 29 5.54 -15.93 -8.21
N ALA A 30 5.77 -14.98 -9.12
CA ALA A 30 4.78 -14.54 -10.09
C ALA A 30 4.36 -15.67 -11.03
N ALA A 31 5.30 -16.48 -11.51
CA ALA A 31 5.03 -17.66 -12.36
C ALA A 31 4.20 -18.72 -11.62
N ARG A 32 4.39 -18.86 -10.31
CA ARG A 32 3.60 -19.75 -9.45
C ARG A 32 2.26 -19.15 -9.02
N GLY A 33 1.89 -17.95 -9.50
CA GLY A 33 0.68 -17.26 -9.09
C GLY A 33 0.69 -16.80 -7.62
N VAL A 34 1.85 -16.78 -6.98
CA VAL A 34 2.05 -16.34 -5.60
C VAL A 34 2.53 -14.90 -5.61
N ASN A 35 1.62 -13.95 -5.83
CA ASN A 35 1.90 -12.53 -5.66
C ASN A 35 0.78 -11.87 -4.84
N ASP A 36 1.13 -10.87 -4.05
CA ASP A 36 0.19 -10.20 -3.14
C ASP A 36 -0.88 -9.43 -3.91
N PHE A 37 -0.59 -8.95 -5.14
CA PHE A 37 -1.59 -8.30 -5.97
C PHE A 37 -2.77 -9.23 -6.30
N ARG A 38 -2.53 -10.55 -6.45
CA ARG A 38 -3.61 -11.52 -6.66
C ARG A 38 -4.63 -11.49 -5.51
N GLN A 39 -4.14 -11.40 -4.28
CA GLN A 39 -4.99 -11.26 -3.10
C GLN A 39 -5.78 -9.94 -3.12
N LEU A 40 -5.12 -8.83 -3.47
CA LEU A 40 -5.73 -7.51 -3.56
C LEU A 40 -6.80 -7.45 -4.66
N TYR A 41 -6.49 -8.00 -5.82
CA TYR A 41 -7.44 -8.08 -6.94
C TYR A 41 -8.64 -8.97 -6.59
N THR A 42 -8.40 -10.11 -5.93
CA THR A 42 -9.46 -10.99 -5.41
C THR A 42 -10.35 -10.27 -4.40
N ALA A 43 -9.77 -9.47 -3.50
CA ALA A 43 -10.53 -8.64 -2.56
C ALA A 43 -11.45 -7.67 -3.30
N GLY A 44 -10.95 -7.02 -4.37
CA GLY A 44 -11.76 -6.15 -5.23
C GLY A 44 -12.92 -6.90 -5.92
N LEU A 45 -12.69 -8.11 -6.45
CA LEU A 45 -13.71 -8.96 -7.07
C LEU A 45 -14.83 -9.36 -6.09
N LEU A 46 -14.47 -9.57 -4.83
CA LEU A 46 -15.40 -9.98 -3.77
C LEU A 46 -16.01 -8.80 -3.02
N SER A 47 -15.54 -7.59 -3.27
CA SER A 47 -16.05 -6.38 -2.64
C SER A 47 -17.56 -6.21 -2.86
N GLY A 48 -18.29 -6.03 -1.78
CA GLY A 48 -19.75 -5.91 -1.78
C GLY A 48 -20.50 -7.23 -1.88
N LYS A 49 -19.83 -8.36 -1.73
CA LYS A 49 -20.46 -9.70 -1.72
C LYS A 49 -20.39 -10.29 -0.32
N GLN A 50 -21.47 -10.96 0.10
CA GLN A 50 -21.46 -11.74 1.35
C GLN A 50 -20.35 -12.80 1.30
N GLY A 51 -19.74 -13.10 2.45
CA GLY A 51 -18.69 -14.11 2.54
C GLY A 51 -17.38 -13.71 1.83
N MET A 52 -17.07 -12.43 1.75
CA MET A 52 -15.82 -11.93 1.15
C MET A 52 -14.57 -12.56 1.79
N TYR A 53 -14.66 -12.91 3.06
CA TYR A 53 -13.56 -13.49 3.84
C TYR A 53 -13.56 -15.03 3.86
N GLU A 54 -14.52 -15.68 3.23
CA GLU A 54 -14.58 -17.14 3.13
C GLU A 54 -13.45 -17.66 2.21
N PRO A 55 -12.58 -18.56 2.70
CA PRO A 55 -11.45 -19.07 1.91
C PRO A 55 -11.89 -19.73 0.61
N GLU A 56 -13.01 -20.46 0.62
CA GLU A 56 -13.55 -21.12 -0.58
C GLU A 56 -13.99 -20.14 -1.65
N ARG A 57 -14.58 -19.00 -1.27
CA ARG A 57 -14.96 -17.96 -2.23
C ARG A 57 -13.73 -17.25 -2.81
N ALA A 58 -12.71 -17.00 -1.98
CA ALA A 58 -11.45 -16.46 -2.44
C ALA A 58 -10.78 -17.42 -3.44
N MET A 59 -10.79 -18.72 -3.17
CA MET A 59 -10.27 -19.75 -4.09
C MET A 59 -11.00 -19.74 -5.42
N ARG A 60 -12.33 -19.85 -5.41
CA ARG A 60 -13.16 -19.82 -6.64
C ARG A 60 -12.96 -18.55 -7.46
N ALA A 61 -12.76 -17.39 -6.81
CA ALA A 61 -12.46 -16.15 -7.50
C ALA A 61 -11.06 -16.18 -8.15
N GLN A 62 -10.08 -16.79 -7.49
CA GLN A 62 -8.73 -16.94 -8.01
C GLN A 62 -8.61 -17.92 -9.17
N GLU A 63 -9.42 -18.97 -9.22
CA GLU A 63 -9.46 -19.95 -10.32
C GLU A 63 -9.75 -19.31 -11.68
N ARG A 64 -10.41 -18.14 -11.68
CA ARG A 64 -10.72 -17.35 -12.88
C ARG A 64 -9.56 -16.45 -13.33
N LEU A 65 -8.47 -16.40 -12.56
CA LEU A 65 -7.32 -15.57 -12.85
C LEU A 65 -6.19 -16.41 -13.49
N PRO A 66 -5.32 -15.80 -14.29
CA PRO A 66 -4.15 -16.49 -14.86
C PRO A 66 -3.28 -17.12 -13.77
N GLY A 67 -2.81 -18.33 -13.97
CA GLY A 67 -1.97 -19.08 -13.03
C GLY A 67 -2.76 -19.85 -11.96
N PRO A 68 -2.08 -20.70 -11.19
CA PRO A 68 -2.74 -21.56 -10.20
C PRO A 68 -3.34 -20.75 -9.04
N ALA A 69 -4.51 -21.14 -8.58
CA ALA A 69 -5.10 -20.59 -7.35
C ALA A 69 -4.26 -21.05 -6.14
N ASN A 70 -4.16 -20.17 -5.14
CA ASN A 70 -3.39 -20.44 -3.93
C ASN A 70 -4.28 -20.37 -2.69
N PRO A 71 -4.51 -21.51 -1.99
CA PRO A 71 -5.40 -21.56 -0.83
C PRO A 71 -4.91 -20.70 0.36
N ARG A 72 -3.64 -20.34 0.38
CA ARG A 72 -3.07 -19.48 1.43
C ARG A 72 -3.33 -17.98 1.18
N MET A 73 -3.82 -17.61 0.00
CA MET A 73 -4.10 -16.21 -0.37
C MET A 73 -5.57 -15.86 -0.11
N VAL A 74 -5.96 -15.87 1.16
CA VAL A 74 -7.28 -15.39 1.61
C VAL A 74 -7.33 -13.87 1.64
N VAL A 75 -8.53 -13.32 1.57
CA VAL A 75 -8.74 -11.87 1.73
C VAL A 75 -8.51 -11.49 3.20
N VAL A 76 -7.54 -10.61 3.47
CA VAL A 76 -7.21 -10.12 4.82
C VAL A 76 -7.32 -8.59 4.92
N ARG A 77 -7.86 -7.95 3.89
CA ARG A 77 -7.94 -6.49 3.81
C ARG A 77 -9.30 -5.99 4.32
N PRO A 78 -9.34 -4.77 4.95
CA PRO A 78 -10.60 -4.17 5.35
C PRO A 78 -11.54 -3.96 4.17
N PRO A 79 -12.89 -4.04 4.36
CA PRO A 79 -13.85 -3.92 3.27
C PRO A 79 -13.76 -2.60 2.50
N PHE A 80 -13.51 -1.47 3.17
CA PHE A 80 -13.32 -0.17 2.50
C PHE A 80 -12.17 -0.22 1.50
N TYR A 81 -11.09 -0.93 1.83
CA TYR A 81 -9.93 -1.04 0.95
C TYR A 81 -10.22 -1.93 -0.25
N ALA A 82 -10.93 -3.04 -0.03
CA ALA A 82 -11.42 -3.88 -1.12
C ALA A 82 -12.32 -3.10 -2.09
N LEU A 83 -13.16 -2.18 -1.56
CA LEU A 83 -13.96 -1.28 -2.38
C LEU A 83 -13.11 -0.33 -3.23
N LEU A 84 -12.05 0.23 -2.66
CA LEU A 84 -11.11 1.09 -3.40
C LEU A 84 -10.35 0.34 -4.50
N LEU A 85 -10.15 -0.97 -4.34
CA LEU A 85 -9.51 -1.83 -5.35
C LEU A 85 -10.48 -2.30 -6.44
N LYS A 86 -11.81 -2.18 -6.23
CA LYS A 86 -12.83 -2.65 -7.16
C LYS A 86 -12.67 -2.11 -8.59
N PRO A 87 -12.34 -0.84 -8.84
CA PRO A 87 -12.13 -0.34 -10.21
C PRO A 87 -11.04 -1.09 -10.99
N LEU A 88 -10.00 -1.60 -10.30
CA LEU A 88 -8.97 -2.40 -10.95
C LEU A 88 -9.53 -3.72 -11.51
N THR A 89 -10.60 -4.25 -10.92
CA THR A 89 -11.22 -5.51 -11.36
C THR A 89 -12.07 -5.38 -12.63
N TRP A 90 -12.29 -4.17 -13.14
CA TRP A 90 -12.89 -3.91 -14.45
C TRP A 90 -11.87 -4.13 -15.60
N LEU A 91 -10.59 -4.18 -15.26
CA LEU A 91 -9.51 -4.46 -16.20
C LEU A 91 -9.13 -5.95 -16.15
N PRO A 92 -8.70 -6.55 -17.27
CA PRO A 92 -8.07 -7.87 -17.23
C PRO A 92 -6.90 -7.91 -16.25
N TYR A 93 -6.73 -9.01 -15.52
CA TYR A 93 -5.72 -9.13 -14.45
C TYR A 93 -4.30 -8.67 -14.85
N PRO A 94 -3.74 -9.03 -16.04
CA PRO A 94 -2.41 -8.56 -16.42
C PRO A 94 -2.32 -7.04 -16.63
N VAL A 95 -3.41 -6.40 -17.06
CA VAL A 95 -3.50 -4.95 -17.23
C VAL A 95 -3.61 -4.28 -15.86
N ALA A 96 -4.49 -4.79 -15.01
CA ALA A 96 -4.67 -4.33 -13.63
C ALA A 96 -3.37 -4.40 -12.84
N LEU A 97 -2.59 -5.48 -12.97
CA LEU A 97 -1.28 -5.62 -12.33
C LEU A 97 -0.31 -4.52 -12.79
N ARG A 98 -0.26 -4.23 -14.10
CA ARG A 98 0.61 -3.15 -14.63
C ARG A 98 0.19 -1.79 -14.11
N CYS A 99 -1.11 -1.49 -14.10
CA CYS A 99 -1.65 -0.26 -13.52
C CYS A 99 -1.33 -0.16 -12.03
N TRP A 100 -1.44 -1.26 -11.30
CA TRP A 100 -1.10 -1.33 -9.88
C TRP A 100 0.37 -1.05 -9.63
N LEU A 101 1.28 -1.69 -10.37
CA LEU A 101 2.73 -1.45 -10.24
C LEU A 101 3.10 0.00 -10.59
N ALA A 102 2.49 0.58 -11.63
CA ALA A 102 2.67 1.99 -11.96
C ALA A 102 2.21 2.90 -10.80
N LEU A 103 1.04 2.63 -10.21
CA LEU A 103 0.56 3.35 -9.03
C LEU A 103 1.54 3.24 -7.85
N GLN A 104 2.10 2.05 -7.60
CA GLN A 104 3.08 1.86 -6.54
C GLN A 104 4.36 2.67 -6.77
N LEU A 105 4.84 2.77 -8.01
CA LEU A 105 5.98 3.63 -8.37
C LEU A 105 5.65 5.10 -8.15
N ILE A 106 4.46 5.55 -8.54
CA ILE A 106 3.98 6.92 -8.26
C ILE A 106 3.95 7.18 -6.75
N CYS A 107 3.50 6.21 -5.95
CA CYS A 107 3.49 6.32 -4.50
C CYS A 107 4.90 6.45 -3.89
N ILE A 108 5.90 5.70 -4.40
CA ILE A 108 7.30 5.84 -3.95
C ILE A 108 7.81 7.24 -4.29
N CYS A 109 7.59 7.72 -5.52
CA CYS A 109 7.95 9.08 -5.92
C CYS A 109 7.25 10.13 -5.04
N GLY A 110 5.95 9.96 -4.81
CA GLY A 110 5.15 10.83 -3.94
C GLY A 110 5.65 10.85 -2.50
N PHE A 111 6.07 9.70 -1.96
CA PHE A 111 6.71 9.60 -0.64
C PHE A 111 8.00 10.42 -0.60
N VAL A 112 8.91 10.21 -1.56
CA VAL A 112 10.19 10.94 -1.63
C VAL A 112 9.96 12.46 -1.75
N ILE A 113 9.01 12.89 -2.61
CA ILE A 113 8.66 14.31 -2.79
C ILE A 113 8.02 14.89 -1.51
N SER A 114 7.33 14.10 -0.72
CA SER A 114 6.72 14.53 0.53
C SER A 114 7.73 14.85 1.63
N LEU A 115 8.97 14.37 1.50
CA LEU A 115 10.04 14.67 2.42
C LEU A 115 10.73 16.00 2.06
N PRO A 116 11.12 16.84 3.04
CA PRO A 116 11.68 18.16 2.78
C PRO A 116 13.19 18.14 2.45
N GLY A 117 13.60 19.03 1.54
CA GLY A 117 15.00 19.41 1.33
C GLY A 117 15.96 18.28 0.96
N THR A 118 17.13 18.29 1.57
CA THR A 118 18.21 17.29 1.42
C THR A 118 17.76 15.87 1.77
N SER A 119 16.77 15.74 2.63
CA SER A 119 16.17 14.45 2.98
C SER A 119 15.61 13.71 1.77
N ARG A 120 15.24 14.41 0.68
CA ARG A 120 14.68 13.78 -0.54
C ARG A 120 15.70 12.92 -1.28
N LEU A 121 16.93 13.44 -1.45
CA LEU A 121 18.00 12.66 -2.09
C LEU A 121 18.37 11.44 -1.25
N LEU A 122 18.52 11.63 0.05
CA LEU A 122 18.75 10.52 0.98
C LEU A 122 17.60 9.51 0.94
N ALA A 123 16.36 9.98 0.97
CA ALA A 123 15.20 9.11 0.88
C ALA A 123 15.16 8.32 -0.44
N ALA A 124 15.48 8.93 -1.58
CA ALA A 124 15.56 8.24 -2.87
C ALA A 124 16.62 7.14 -2.86
N VAL A 125 17.82 7.44 -2.32
CA VAL A 125 18.88 6.42 -2.17
C VAL A 125 18.43 5.32 -1.22
N LEU A 126 17.89 5.64 -0.05
CA LEU A 126 17.43 4.64 0.92
C LEU A 126 16.30 3.77 0.36
N CYS A 127 15.35 4.34 -0.39
CA CYS A 127 14.31 3.57 -1.06
C CYS A 127 14.87 2.60 -2.10
N SER A 128 15.88 3.01 -2.86
CA SER A 128 16.52 2.16 -3.88
C SER A 128 17.35 1.00 -3.30
N TRP A 129 17.83 1.15 -2.06
CA TRP A 129 18.54 0.11 -1.31
C TRP A 129 17.64 -0.70 -0.38
N SER A 130 16.38 -0.29 -0.21
CA SER A 130 15.45 -0.96 0.69
C SER A 130 14.96 -2.28 0.10
N TYR A 131 15.60 -3.39 0.47
CA TYR A 131 15.14 -4.73 0.10
C TYR A 131 13.64 -4.94 0.39
N PRO A 132 13.10 -4.62 1.61
CA PRO A 132 11.68 -4.82 1.89
C PRO A 132 10.75 -4.04 0.97
N LEU A 133 11.13 -2.78 0.61
CA LEU A 133 10.33 -1.94 -0.27
C LEU A 133 10.32 -2.48 -1.70
N LEU A 134 11.48 -2.84 -2.24
CA LEU A 134 11.60 -3.33 -3.60
C LEU A 134 11.02 -4.74 -3.74
N PHE A 135 11.14 -5.58 -2.70
CA PHE A 135 10.47 -6.87 -2.66
C PHE A 135 8.95 -6.70 -2.64
N ALA A 136 8.41 -5.80 -1.80
CA ALA A 136 6.98 -5.48 -1.77
C ALA A 136 6.47 -5.00 -3.14
N LEU A 137 7.25 -4.16 -3.83
CA LEU A 137 6.95 -3.72 -5.20
C LEU A 137 6.93 -4.92 -6.16
N ALA A 138 7.94 -5.78 -6.12
CA ALA A 138 8.07 -6.93 -7.02
C ALA A 138 6.92 -7.94 -6.90
N ILE A 139 6.41 -8.17 -5.67
CA ILE A 139 5.25 -9.05 -5.44
C ILE A 139 3.90 -8.32 -5.49
N GLY A 140 3.89 -7.03 -5.80
CA GLY A 140 2.67 -6.22 -5.92
C GLY A 140 1.99 -5.90 -4.59
N GLN A 141 2.75 -5.80 -3.49
CA GLN A 141 2.24 -5.45 -2.16
C GLN A 141 1.97 -3.94 -2.04
N ASP A 142 1.06 -3.55 -1.17
CA ASP A 142 0.59 -2.18 -0.95
C ASP A 142 1.47 -1.33 -0.01
N LEU A 143 2.70 -1.76 0.28
CA LEU A 143 3.63 -1.02 1.13
C LEU A 143 3.98 0.39 0.60
N PRO A 144 4.22 0.58 -0.72
CA PRO A 144 4.46 1.92 -1.25
C PRO A 144 3.29 2.90 -1.02
N LEU A 145 2.05 2.43 -1.13
CA LEU A 145 0.86 3.24 -0.85
C LEU A 145 0.81 3.67 0.63
N PHE A 146 1.13 2.76 1.54
CA PHE A 146 1.26 3.06 2.97
C PHE A 146 2.32 4.14 3.23
N LEU A 147 3.50 4.00 2.64
CA LEU A 147 4.60 4.98 2.79
C LEU A 147 4.20 6.35 2.25
N PHE A 148 3.52 6.40 1.10
CA PHE A 148 3.02 7.66 0.54
C PHE A 148 2.04 8.35 1.48
N ALA A 149 1.06 7.63 2.02
CA ALA A 149 0.10 8.17 2.98
C ALA A 149 0.79 8.71 4.23
N LEU A 150 1.77 7.98 4.76
CA LEU A 150 2.57 8.40 5.91
C LEU A 150 3.40 9.66 5.59
N GLY A 151 4.07 9.70 4.44
CA GLY A 151 4.85 10.85 3.97
C GLY A 151 3.98 12.10 3.78
N LEU A 152 2.80 11.93 3.17
CA LEU A 152 1.81 12.99 3.00
C LEU A 152 1.33 13.53 4.35
N SER A 153 1.01 12.65 5.30
CA SER A 153 0.64 13.02 6.66
C SER A 153 1.75 13.82 7.34
N ALA A 154 2.99 13.36 7.28
CA ALA A 154 4.14 14.05 7.86
C ALA A 154 4.36 15.44 7.22
N ARG A 155 4.21 15.56 5.91
CA ARG A 155 4.30 16.83 5.19
C ARG A 155 3.22 17.82 5.64
N LEU A 156 1.96 17.37 5.71
CA LEU A 156 0.84 18.19 6.16
C LEU A 156 1.02 18.63 7.62
N TYR A 157 1.47 17.72 8.48
CA TYR A 157 1.77 18.01 9.88
C TYR A 157 2.82 19.14 10.01
N ARG A 158 3.94 19.02 9.28
CA ARG A 158 4.99 20.04 9.28
C ARG A 158 4.54 21.38 8.70
N ALA A 159 3.58 21.37 7.78
CA ALA A 159 2.95 22.58 7.24
C ALA A 159 1.89 23.20 8.18
N GLY A 160 1.76 22.71 9.43
CA GLY A 160 0.76 23.18 10.39
C GLY A 160 -0.68 22.74 10.10
N ARG A 161 -0.88 21.93 9.04
CA ARG A 161 -2.21 21.41 8.63
C ARG A 161 -2.53 20.13 9.39
N ILE A 162 -2.67 20.25 10.73
CA ILE A 162 -2.69 19.11 11.66
C ILE A 162 -3.91 18.19 11.42
N PHE A 163 -5.12 18.74 11.23
CA PHE A 163 -6.32 17.95 10.97
C PHE A 163 -6.24 17.19 9.62
N PRO A 164 -5.89 17.82 8.47
CA PRO A 164 -5.63 17.11 7.23
C PRO A 164 -4.53 16.06 7.33
N ALA A 165 -3.50 16.29 8.17
CA ALA A 165 -2.47 15.29 8.43
C ALA A 165 -3.07 14.02 9.05
N GLY A 166 -3.99 14.17 10.01
CA GLY A 166 -4.73 13.05 10.61
C GLY A 166 -5.58 12.29 9.58
N LEU A 167 -6.30 13.03 8.71
CA LEU A 167 -7.05 12.41 7.60
C LEU A 167 -6.14 11.61 6.67
N ALA A 168 -4.99 12.17 6.26
CA ALA A 168 -4.03 11.45 5.43
C ALA A 168 -3.47 10.21 6.15
N LEU A 169 -3.25 10.29 7.47
CA LEU A 169 -2.77 9.18 8.29
C LEU A 169 -3.78 8.03 8.34
N SER A 170 -5.09 8.30 8.26
CA SER A 170 -6.11 7.24 8.25
C SER A 170 -6.05 6.34 7.01
N LEU A 171 -5.44 6.78 5.91
CA LEU A 171 -5.17 5.91 4.76
C LEU A 171 -4.20 4.77 5.13
N CYS A 172 -3.41 4.93 6.19
CA CYS A 172 -2.54 3.88 6.72
C CYS A 172 -3.31 2.73 7.39
N LEU A 173 -4.64 2.82 7.56
CA LEU A 173 -5.51 1.72 8.04
C LEU A 173 -5.46 0.48 7.14
N ILE A 174 -5.00 0.60 5.90
CA ILE A 174 -4.71 -0.56 5.03
C ILE A 174 -3.70 -1.53 5.66
N LYS A 175 -2.85 -1.00 6.57
CA LYS A 175 -1.89 -1.76 7.38
C LYS A 175 -1.94 -1.28 8.85
N PHE A 176 -3.11 -1.39 9.47
CA PHE A 176 -3.41 -0.85 10.82
C PHE A 176 -2.39 -1.26 11.90
N HIS A 177 -1.76 -2.41 11.77
CA HIS A 177 -0.76 -2.89 12.71
C HIS A 177 0.48 -1.99 12.82
N PHE A 178 0.77 -1.15 11.84
CA PHE A 178 1.83 -0.15 11.95
C PHE A 178 1.42 1.09 12.74
N LEU A 179 0.14 1.25 13.07
CA LEU A 179 -0.39 2.42 13.78
C LEU A 179 -0.46 2.21 15.30
N PHE A 180 0.05 1.09 15.83
CA PHE A 180 -0.06 0.75 17.26
C PHE A 180 0.64 1.78 18.17
N LEU A 181 1.64 2.52 17.70
CA LEU A 181 2.31 3.60 18.44
C LEU A 181 1.59 4.96 18.33
N LEU A 182 0.60 5.10 17.46
CA LEU A 182 -0.10 6.37 17.26
C LEU A 182 -0.77 6.90 18.54
N PRO A 183 -1.45 6.08 19.36
CA PRO A 183 -2.01 6.58 20.62
C PRO A 183 -0.95 7.17 21.56
N LEU A 184 0.23 6.56 21.67
CA LEU A 184 1.33 7.07 22.50
C LEU A 184 1.84 8.42 21.97
N PHE A 185 1.97 8.57 20.65
CA PHE A 185 2.35 9.83 20.04
C PHE A 185 1.31 10.94 20.32
N VAL A 186 0.03 10.64 20.12
CA VAL A 186 -1.07 11.59 20.36
C VAL A 186 -1.11 12.03 21.82
N LEU A 187 -1.04 11.08 22.76
CA LEU A 187 -1.08 11.35 24.20
C LEU A 187 0.16 12.13 24.65
N GLY A 188 1.35 11.67 24.24
CA GLY A 188 2.61 12.29 24.66
C GLY A 188 2.81 13.71 24.13
N ARG A 189 2.27 14.02 22.94
CA ARG A 189 2.37 15.33 22.30
C ARG A 189 1.10 16.17 22.43
N LYS A 190 0.02 15.63 23.01
CA LYS A 190 -1.31 16.25 23.12
C LYS A 190 -1.88 16.69 21.76
N GLU A 191 -1.62 15.91 20.72
CA GLU A 191 -1.99 16.22 19.33
C GLU A 191 -3.46 15.87 19.02
N TRP A 192 -4.39 16.44 19.79
CA TRP A 192 -5.83 16.14 19.67
C TRP A 192 -6.43 16.51 18.30
N ARG A 193 -5.85 17.52 17.60
CA ARG A 193 -6.29 17.90 16.25
C ARG A 193 -5.93 16.82 15.25
N LEU A 194 -4.74 16.17 15.38
CA LEU A 194 -4.33 15.04 14.59
C LEU A 194 -5.26 13.85 14.84
N ALA A 195 -5.50 13.53 16.12
CA ALA A 195 -6.40 12.44 16.51
C ALA A 195 -7.81 12.63 15.93
N ARG A 196 -8.37 13.83 16.00
CA ARG A 196 -9.70 14.13 15.39
C ARG A 196 -9.69 13.89 13.87
N GLY A 197 -8.66 14.35 13.17
CA GLY A 197 -8.53 14.08 11.73
C GLY A 197 -8.46 12.60 11.43
N PHE A 198 -7.65 11.86 12.19
CA PHE A 198 -7.52 10.40 12.05
C PHE A 198 -8.84 9.67 12.33
N LEU A 199 -9.53 10.00 13.43
CA LEU A 199 -10.82 9.39 13.80
C LEU A 199 -11.91 9.68 12.76
N ASN A 200 -11.95 10.90 12.17
CA ASN A 200 -12.86 11.19 11.07
C ASN A 200 -12.56 10.31 9.84
N GLY A 201 -11.28 10.10 9.52
CA GLY A 201 -10.90 9.17 8.46
C GLY A 201 -11.27 7.71 8.78
N CYS A 202 -11.14 7.28 10.04
CA CYS A 202 -11.63 5.98 10.50
C CYS A 202 -13.16 5.86 10.34
N ALA A 203 -13.91 6.90 10.69
CA ALA A 203 -15.38 6.93 10.54
C ALA A 203 -15.79 6.83 9.06
N ILE A 204 -15.09 7.53 8.17
CA ILE A 204 -15.30 7.41 6.72
C ILE A 204 -14.99 5.98 6.24
N ALA A 205 -13.85 5.42 6.65
CA ALA A 205 -13.47 4.04 6.29
C ALA A 205 -14.49 3.02 6.80
N LEU A 206 -15.01 3.21 8.01
CA LEU A 206 -16.06 2.37 8.59
C LEU A 206 -17.38 2.50 7.80
N ALA A 207 -17.81 3.72 7.51
CA ALA A 207 -19.03 3.98 6.72
C ALA A 207 -18.94 3.33 5.33
N LEU A 208 -17.79 3.46 4.66
CA LEU A 208 -17.52 2.79 3.38
C LEU A 208 -17.53 1.26 3.52
N SER A 209 -17.01 0.73 4.62
CA SER A 209 -16.99 -0.72 4.89
C SER A 209 -18.39 -1.27 5.06
N VAL A 210 -19.22 -0.60 5.88
CA VAL A 210 -20.61 -0.97 6.12
C VAL A 210 -21.44 -0.83 4.84
N GLY A 211 -21.26 0.26 4.10
CA GLY A 211 -21.96 0.47 2.83
C GLY A 211 -21.58 -0.54 1.74
N ALA A 212 -20.32 -1.04 1.76
CA ALA A 212 -19.84 -2.00 0.77
C ALA A 212 -20.20 -3.44 1.10
N ALA A 213 -20.19 -3.85 2.37
CA ALA A 213 -20.35 -5.24 2.79
C ALA A 213 -21.70 -5.49 3.51
N GLY A 214 -22.45 -4.43 3.84
CA GLY A 214 -23.61 -4.52 4.73
C GLY A 214 -23.18 -4.80 6.19
N TRP A 215 -24.15 -5.02 7.06
CA TRP A 215 -23.92 -5.41 8.45
C TRP A 215 -23.58 -6.90 8.63
N ALA A 216 -23.59 -7.69 7.56
CA ALA A 216 -23.28 -9.11 7.56
C ALA A 216 -21.80 -9.31 7.20
N PHE A 217 -20.94 -9.19 8.20
CA PHE A 217 -19.53 -9.59 8.13
C PHE A 217 -19.40 -11.09 8.43
#